data_ed21bc9afcfcb605dbc1b59eb3bc7503
#
_entry.id   ed21bc9afcfcb605dbc1b59eb3bc7503
#
_cell.length_a   1.000
_cell.length_b   1.000
_cell.length_c   1.000
_cell.angle_alpha   90.00
_cell.angle_beta   90.00
_cell.angle_gamma   90.00
#
_symmetry.space_group_name_H-M   'P 1'
#
loop_
_entity.id
_entity.type
_entity.pdbx_description
1 polymer ?
#
loop_
_entity_poly.entity_id
_entity_poly.type
_entity_poly.pdbx_seq_one_letter_code
_entity_poly.pdbx_strand_id
1 'polypeptide(L)'
;SLHDALPILSKMIQRNAVVQSNRVRSYLHAAFEYGLKADNDPMNNHLPVMFGLTMNPVSVIPRQAAAERVGDNWLKLAELQQLMDSFTNTPKVGWLVGQLLKLCIYTGGQRPYELIASEWCSIDWKEKTWLITSQISKNKREHLVPLTDTAISLLKELQKMNSDNSQFIFPKKRGVGHFRTDSFAQAIIYFRSENPEFPCFMGRDIRRTCKTLMGELGISKELRDRLQNHAFQDVSSKHYDRYSYLIEKRSALEAWEARLNNQILDNKIVNIWR
;
A
#
# COMPACT_ATOMS: atom_id res chain seq x y z
N SER A 1 2.75 20.33 -28.97
CA SER A 1 2.39 19.59 -30.19
C SER A 1 2.91 18.14 -30.14
N LEU A 2 2.47 17.30 -31.07
CA LEU A 2 3.01 15.95 -31.25
C LEU A 2 4.53 15.97 -31.54
N HIS A 3 4.98 16.99 -32.26
CA HIS A 3 6.38 17.20 -32.57
C HIS A 3 7.27 17.43 -31.34
N ASP A 4 6.72 17.88 -30.23
CA ASP A 4 7.47 18.12 -29.00
C ASP A 4 7.45 16.86 -28.09
N ALA A 5 6.34 16.16 -28.03
CA ALA A 5 6.17 14.99 -27.17
C ALA A 5 6.97 13.77 -27.67
N LEU A 6 6.97 13.51 -28.98
CA LEU A 6 7.60 12.35 -29.60
C LEU A 6 9.13 12.30 -29.41
N PRO A 7 9.89 13.38 -29.64
CA PRO A 7 11.33 13.39 -29.39
C PRO A 7 11.71 13.18 -27.94
N ILE A 8 10.93 13.72 -27.00
CA ILE A 8 11.17 13.52 -25.56
C ILE A 8 11.05 12.03 -25.20
N LEU A 9 9.97 11.39 -25.63
CA LEU A 9 9.72 9.98 -25.34
C LEU A 9 10.76 9.08 -26.05
N SER A 10 11.11 9.39 -27.29
CA SER A 10 12.14 8.67 -28.05
C SER A 10 13.52 8.73 -27.37
N LYS A 11 13.93 9.90 -26.89
CA LYS A 11 15.20 10.05 -26.15
C LYS A 11 15.19 9.24 -24.84
N MET A 12 14.04 9.08 -24.20
CA MET A 12 13.93 8.25 -23.01
C MET A 12 14.06 6.77 -23.33
N ILE A 13 13.46 6.31 -24.43
CA ILE A 13 13.58 4.92 -24.91
C ILE A 13 15.02 4.62 -25.29
N GLN A 14 15.70 5.51 -26.02
CA GLN A 14 17.11 5.36 -26.41
C GLN A 14 18.05 5.23 -25.19
N ARG A 15 17.72 5.87 -24.06
CA ARG A 15 18.45 5.74 -22.79
C ARG A 15 18.00 4.52 -21.96
N ASN A 16 17.28 3.59 -22.54
CA ASN A 16 16.72 2.40 -21.87
C ASN A 16 15.75 2.71 -20.69
N ALA A 17 15.16 3.92 -20.67
CA ALA A 17 14.20 4.33 -19.67
C ALA A 17 12.74 4.11 -20.14
N VAL A 18 12.44 2.95 -20.70
CA VAL A 18 11.18 2.64 -21.40
C VAL A 18 9.95 2.74 -20.49
N VAL A 19 10.04 2.21 -19.26
CA VAL A 19 8.94 2.32 -18.27
C VAL A 19 8.67 3.78 -17.90
N GLN A 20 9.73 4.59 -17.78
CA GLN A 20 9.59 6.01 -17.47
C GLN A 20 9.00 6.77 -18.67
N SER A 21 9.33 6.41 -19.89
CA SER A 21 8.71 6.94 -21.11
C SER A 21 7.18 6.71 -21.09
N ASN A 22 6.70 5.52 -20.73
CA ASN A 22 5.26 5.26 -20.57
C ASN A 22 4.59 6.15 -19.52
N ARG A 23 5.27 6.44 -18.41
CA ARG A 23 4.77 7.34 -17.36
C ARG A 23 4.66 8.79 -17.86
N VAL A 24 5.73 9.28 -18.50
CA VAL A 24 5.73 10.64 -19.08
C VAL A 24 4.66 10.76 -20.16
N ARG A 25 4.52 9.74 -21.03
CA ARG A 25 3.43 9.69 -22.01
C ARG A 25 2.06 9.83 -21.32
N SER A 26 1.83 9.11 -20.22
CA SER A 26 0.56 9.16 -19.48
C SER A 26 0.30 10.54 -18.89
N TYR A 27 1.32 11.21 -18.36
CA TYR A 27 1.19 12.58 -17.85
C TYR A 27 0.90 13.59 -18.96
N LEU A 28 1.61 13.50 -20.09
CA LEU A 28 1.34 14.35 -21.26
C LEU A 28 -0.06 14.11 -21.79
N HIS A 29 -0.48 12.83 -21.91
CA HIS A 29 -1.85 12.51 -22.34
C HIS A 29 -2.90 13.13 -21.41
N ALA A 30 -2.72 13.01 -20.10
CA ALA A 30 -3.63 13.60 -19.12
C ALA A 30 -3.67 15.13 -19.19
N ALA A 31 -2.52 15.78 -19.40
CA ALA A 31 -2.44 17.23 -19.53
C ALA A 31 -3.16 17.75 -20.77
N PHE A 32 -2.94 17.10 -21.92
CA PHE A 32 -3.66 17.48 -23.16
C PHE A 32 -5.16 17.16 -23.08
N GLU A 33 -5.52 16.06 -22.44
CA GLU A 33 -6.93 15.71 -22.21
C GLU A 33 -7.62 16.72 -21.29
N TYR A 34 -6.91 17.21 -20.28
CA TYR A 34 -7.41 18.27 -19.41
C TYR A 34 -7.68 19.56 -20.20
N GLY A 35 -6.71 20.03 -21.01
CA GLY A 35 -6.89 21.23 -21.82
C GLY A 35 -8.04 21.10 -22.82
N LEU A 36 -8.17 19.96 -23.49
CA LEU A 36 -9.26 19.68 -24.42
C LEU A 36 -10.63 19.71 -23.72
N LYS A 37 -10.74 19.15 -22.53
CA LYS A 37 -11.99 19.14 -21.75
C LYS A 37 -12.29 20.51 -21.16
N ALA A 38 -11.28 21.23 -20.69
CA ALA A 38 -11.45 22.54 -20.08
C ALA A 38 -12.10 23.54 -21.07
N ASP A 39 -11.69 23.51 -22.34
CA ASP A 39 -12.26 24.35 -23.37
C ASP A 39 -13.73 24.04 -23.72
N ASN A 40 -14.16 22.81 -23.42
CA ASN A 40 -15.51 22.29 -23.72
C ASN A 40 -16.37 22.09 -22.45
N ASP A 41 -15.88 22.46 -21.27
CA ASP A 41 -16.62 22.33 -20.03
C ASP A 41 -17.57 23.55 -19.84
N PRO A 42 -18.88 23.32 -19.77
CA PRO A 42 -19.84 24.42 -19.54
C PRO A 42 -19.57 25.22 -18.27
N MET A 43 -18.95 24.63 -17.26
CA MET A 43 -18.58 25.30 -16.01
C MET A 43 -17.43 26.29 -16.22
N ASN A 44 -16.59 26.09 -17.24
CA ASN A 44 -15.40 26.89 -17.52
C ASN A 44 -15.62 27.92 -18.63
N ASN A 45 -16.80 28.01 -19.22
CA ASN A 45 -17.10 28.90 -20.37
C ASN A 45 -16.91 30.39 -20.10
N HIS A 46 -16.75 30.79 -18.84
CA HIS A 46 -16.48 32.18 -18.42
C HIS A 46 -14.99 32.46 -18.22
N LEU A 47 -14.10 31.45 -18.35
CA LEU A 47 -12.67 31.63 -18.14
C LEU A 47 -12.01 32.25 -19.38
N PRO A 48 -11.10 33.25 -19.20
CA PRO A 48 -10.47 33.97 -20.32
C PRO A 48 -9.39 33.13 -21.04
N VAL A 49 -9.06 31.93 -20.54
CA VAL A 49 -7.98 31.13 -21.09
C VAL A 49 -8.57 29.92 -21.84
N MET A 50 -8.32 29.88 -23.14
CA MET A 50 -8.61 28.74 -24.00
C MET A 50 -7.31 28.07 -24.43
N PHE A 51 -7.26 26.75 -24.35
CA PHE A 51 -6.10 25.97 -24.79
C PHE A 51 -6.07 25.77 -26.31
N GLY A 52 -7.22 25.90 -26.98
CA GLY A 52 -7.36 25.82 -28.44
C GLY A 52 -7.07 24.41 -29.00
N LEU A 53 -7.29 23.37 -28.20
CA LEU A 53 -7.02 22.00 -28.59
C LEU A 53 -8.22 21.38 -29.32
N THR A 54 -7.97 20.84 -30.51
CA THR A 54 -8.97 20.08 -31.29
C THR A 54 -8.89 18.59 -31.05
N MET A 55 -7.72 18.08 -30.65
CA MET A 55 -7.48 16.67 -30.33
C MET A 55 -6.32 16.53 -29.33
N ASN A 56 -6.28 15.39 -28.68
CA ASN A 56 -5.15 15.03 -27.84
C ASN A 56 -4.02 14.42 -28.70
N PRO A 57 -2.90 15.13 -28.93
CA PRO A 57 -1.85 14.66 -29.83
C PRO A 57 -1.12 13.42 -29.30
N VAL A 58 -1.20 13.14 -28.00
CA VAL A 58 -0.54 11.98 -27.38
C VAL A 58 -1.36 10.70 -27.55
N SER A 59 -2.61 10.78 -27.94
CA SER A 59 -3.48 9.62 -28.14
C SER A 59 -2.96 8.65 -29.18
N VAL A 60 -2.28 9.15 -30.22
CA VAL A 60 -1.71 8.32 -31.32
C VAL A 60 -0.35 7.72 -30.96
N ILE A 61 0.28 8.13 -29.86
CA ILE A 61 1.57 7.57 -29.44
C ILE A 61 1.33 6.24 -28.70
N PRO A 62 1.85 5.09 -29.19
CA PRO A 62 1.64 3.82 -28.53
C PRO A 62 2.40 3.73 -27.21
N ARG A 63 1.84 2.98 -26.24
CA ARG A 63 2.57 2.57 -25.04
C ARG A 63 3.51 1.41 -25.37
N GLN A 64 4.66 1.40 -24.73
CA GLN A 64 5.63 0.31 -24.81
C GLN A 64 5.22 -0.78 -23.81
N ALA A 65 4.19 -1.57 -24.14
CA ALA A 65 3.58 -2.53 -23.23
C ALA A 65 4.55 -3.62 -22.75
N ALA A 66 5.46 -4.07 -23.61
CA ALA A 66 6.47 -5.10 -23.30
C ALA A 66 7.44 -4.70 -22.18
N ALA A 67 7.58 -3.39 -21.90
CA ALA A 67 8.41 -2.89 -20.81
C ALA A 67 7.73 -2.92 -19.45
N GLU A 68 6.39 -3.06 -19.40
CA GLU A 68 5.62 -3.06 -18.18
C GLU A 68 5.51 -4.48 -17.62
N ARG A 69 6.51 -4.88 -16.84
CA ARG A 69 6.45 -6.16 -16.14
C ARG A 69 5.60 -6.02 -14.88
N VAL A 70 4.61 -6.89 -14.73
CA VAL A 70 3.94 -7.09 -13.45
C VAL A 70 4.94 -7.81 -12.54
N GLY A 71 5.30 -7.15 -11.43
CA GLY A 71 6.15 -7.83 -10.44
C GLY A 71 5.38 -9.01 -9.84
N ASP A 72 6.04 -10.13 -9.67
CA ASP A 72 5.50 -11.39 -9.14
C ASP A 72 6.19 -11.85 -7.85
N ASN A 73 7.16 -11.09 -7.37
CA ASN A 73 7.92 -11.40 -6.15
C ASN A 73 7.02 -11.46 -4.91
N TRP A 74 7.18 -12.51 -4.15
CA TRP A 74 6.64 -12.68 -2.82
C TRP A 74 7.58 -13.56 -1.99
N LEU A 75 7.54 -13.45 -0.67
CA LEU A 75 8.37 -14.19 0.26
C LEU A 75 7.65 -15.45 0.75
N LYS A 76 8.35 -16.55 0.86
CA LYS A 76 7.84 -17.75 1.54
C LYS A 76 7.64 -17.46 3.03
N LEU A 77 6.83 -18.26 3.71
CA LEU A 77 6.54 -18.06 5.13
C LEU A 77 7.82 -17.98 5.99
N ALA A 78 8.74 -18.92 5.81
CA ALA A 78 10.01 -18.94 6.55
C ALA A 78 10.85 -17.67 6.29
N GLU A 79 10.87 -17.19 5.05
CA GLU A 79 11.57 -15.95 4.68
C GLU A 79 10.90 -14.72 5.33
N LEU A 80 9.56 -14.69 5.38
CA LEU A 80 8.82 -13.61 6.03
C LEU A 80 9.08 -13.60 7.55
N GLN A 81 9.11 -14.76 8.18
CA GLN A 81 9.44 -14.89 9.60
C GLN A 81 10.88 -14.47 9.88
N GLN A 82 11.85 -14.96 9.09
CA GLN A 82 13.24 -14.53 9.16
C GLN A 82 13.37 -13.01 9.01
N LEU A 83 12.64 -12.41 8.07
CA LEU A 83 12.62 -10.96 7.89
C LEU A 83 12.13 -10.24 9.16
N MET A 84 11.03 -10.68 9.77
CA MET A 84 10.50 -10.06 10.99
C MET A 84 11.49 -10.13 12.16
N ASP A 85 12.26 -11.21 12.27
CA ASP A 85 13.22 -11.42 13.36
C ASP A 85 14.51 -10.64 13.15
N SER A 86 14.99 -10.54 11.91
CA SER A 86 16.32 -9.98 11.61
C SER A 86 16.30 -8.51 11.16
N PHE A 87 15.15 -7.97 10.74
CA PHE A 87 15.08 -6.64 10.13
C PHE A 87 15.58 -5.52 11.05
N THR A 88 15.17 -5.54 12.33
CA THR A 88 15.59 -4.55 13.33
C THR A 88 17.05 -4.69 13.76
N ASN A 89 17.64 -5.87 13.52
CA ASN A 89 19.06 -6.13 13.85
C ASN A 89 20.00 -5.61 12.74
N THR A 90 19.44 -5.17 11.61
CA THR A 90 20.22 -4.65 10.48
C THR A 90 20.77 -3.26 10.82
N PRO A 91 22.08 -3.00 10.60
CA PRO A 91 22.64 -1.66 10.76
C PRO A 91 21.82 -0.61 10.01
N LYS A 92 21.65 0.57 10.61
CA LYS A 92 20.85 1.70 10.07
C LYS A 92 19.34 1.48 9.97
N VAL A 93 18.81 0.30 10.29
CA VAL A 93 17.37 0.07 10.44
C VAL A 93 16.99 0.39 11.88
N GLY A 94 16.21 1.44 12.07
CA GLY A 94 15.77 1.83 13.40
C GLY A 94 14.63 0.96 13.93
N TRP A 95 14.52 0.83 15.25
CA TRP A 95 13.47 0.07 15.94
C TRP A 95 12.06 0.45 15.44
N LEU A 96 11.76 1.75 15.31
CA LEU A 96 10.46 2.24 14.84
C LEU A 96 10.06 1.70 13.47
N VAL A 97 11.03 1.57 12.56
CA VAL A 97 10.80 1.02 11.20
C VAL A 97 10.55 -0.47 11.26
N GLY A 98 11.20 -1.17 12.18
CA GLY A 98 10.94 -2.59 12.43
C GLY A 98 9.52 -2.84 12.96
N GLN A 99 9.05 -2.00 13.88
CA GLN A 99 7.66 -2.08 14.36
C GLN A 99 6.65 -1.78 13.24
N LEU A 100 6.96 -0.84 12.35
CA LEU A 100 6.15 -0.58 11.16
C LEU A 100 6.07 -1.81 10.26
N LEU A 101 7.20 -2.47 9.98
CA LEU A 101 7.23 -3.71 9.20
C LEU A 101 6.32 -4.78 9.82
N LYS A 102 6.50 -5.04 11.13
CA LYS A 102 5.69 -6.02 11.86
C LYS A 102 4.21 -5.69 11.81
N LEU A 103 3.83 -4.43 12.07
CA LEU A 103 2.43 -4.00 11.97
C LEU A 103 1.87 -4.14 10.55
N CYS A 104 2.62 -3.80 9.50
CA CYS A 104 2.20 -4.05 8.12
C CYS A 104 1.87 -5.53 7.91
N ILE A 105 2.68 -6.45 8.43
CA ILE A 105 2.51 -7.90 8.27
C ILE A 105 1.33 -8.40 9.12
N TYR A 106 1.28 -8.10 10.43
CA TYR A 106 0.24 -8.59 11.34
C TYR A 106 -1.15 -8.03 11.03
N THR A 107 -1.24 -6.88 10.34
CA THR A 107 -2.50 -6.33 9.84
C THR A 107 -2.87 -6.81 8.42
N GLY A 108 -2.27 -7.91 7.95
CA GLY A 108 -2.59 -8.53 6.66
C GLY A 108 -2.04 -7.79 5.44
N GLY A 109 -0.96 -7.02 5.60
CA GLY A 109 -0.29 -6.31 4.51
C GLY A 109 -0.89 -4.92 4.26
N GLN A 110 -1.17 -4.14 5.31
CA GLN A 110 -1.59 -2.73 5.14
C GLN A 110 -0.47 -1.90 4.50
N ARG A 111 -0.84 -0.80 3.87
CA ARG A 111 0.13 0.08 3.20
C ARG A 111 0.95 0.84 4.24
N PRO A 112 2.29 0.86 4.16
CA PRO A 112 3.13 1.56 5.12
C PRO A 112 2.72 3.02 5.31
N TYR A 113 2.38 3.74 4.23
CA TYR A 113 1.95 5.13 4.33
C TYR A 113 0.69 5.30 5.19
N GLU A 114 -0.31 4.43 5.01
CA GLU A 114 -1.58 4.49 5.76
C GLU A 114 -1.33 4.30 7.26
N LEU A 115 -0.42 3.39 7.64
CA LEU A 115 -0.03 3.21 9.04
C LEU A 115 0.81 4.36 9.59
N ILE A 116 1.76 4.86 8.79
CA ILE A 116 2.64 5.98 9.15
C ILE A 116 1.85 7.27 9.41
N ALA A 117 0.86 7.56 8.57
CA ALA A 117 0.06 8.78 8.64
C ALA A 117 -1.07 8.70 9.67
N SER A 118 -1.29 7.53 10.27
CA SER A 118 -2.33 7.34 11.28
C SER A 118 -1.98 7.96 12.62
N GLU A 119 -3.01 8.40 13.32
CA GLU A 119 -2.94 9.00 14.64
C GLU A 119 -3.46 8.02 15.71
N TRP A 120 -3.07 8.23 16.97
CA TRP A 120 -3.54 7.40 18.10
C TRP A 120 -5.04 7.41 18.29
N CYS A 121 -5.72 8.51 17.98
CA CYS A 121 -7.18 8.62 18.05
C CYS A 121 -7.91 7.69 17.06
N SER A 122 -7.21 7.17 16.06
CA SER A 122 -7.78 6.20 15.11
C SER A 122 -7.79 4.74 15.62
N ILE A 123 -7.23 4.49 16.81
CA ILE A 123 -7.24 3.17 17.46
C ILE A 123 -8.39 3.10 18.48
N ASP A 124 -9.31 2.18 18.25
CA ASP A 124 -10.26 1.78 19.27
C ASP A 124 -9.69 0.57 20.04
N TRP A 125 -9.23 0.83 21.25
CA TRP A 125 -8.60 -0.18 22.11
C TRP A 125 -9.60 -1.20 22.65
N LYS A 126 -10.86 -0.79 22.83
CA LYS A 126 -11.94 -1.65 23.35
C LYS A 126 -12.39 -2.63 22.29
N GLU A 127 -12.70 -2.12 21.12
CA GLU A 127 -13.16 -2.93 19.98
C GLU A 127 -11.99 -3.59 19.22
N LYS A 128 -10.74 -3.28 19.60
CA LYS A 128 -9.52 -3.72 18.93
C LYS A 128 -9.61 -3.48 17.43
N THR A 129 -9.77 -2.22 17.03
CA THR A 129 -9.85 -1.83 15.62
C THR A 129 -8.97 -0.62 15.33
N TRP A 130 -8.56 -0.50 14.08
CA TRP A 130 -7.79 0.63 13.54
C TRP A 130 -8.53 1.23 12.36
N LEU A 131 -8.97 2.47 12.50
CA LEU A 131 -9.64 3.20 11.42
C LEU A 131 -8.61 3.93 10.55
N ILE A 132 -8.45 3.48 9.31
CA ILE A 132 -7.72 4.20 8.27
C ILE A 132 -8.71 5.16 7.61
N THR A 133 -8.58 6.45 7.88
CA THR A 133 -9.51 7.47 7.38
C THR A 133 -9.41 7.66 5.87
N SER A 134 -10.46 8.19 5.25
CA SER A 134 -10.48 8.48 3.81
C SER A 134 -9.42 9.48 3.37
N GLN A 135 -8.94 10.34 4.27
CA GLN A 135 -7.92 11.36 4.02
C GLN A 135 -6.56 10.73 3.72
N ILE A 136 -6.16 9.72 4.50
CA ILE A 136 -4.86 9.02 4.37
C ILE A 136 -4.96 7.78 3.49
N SER A 137 -6.15 7.21 3.33
CA SER A 137 -6.37 6.03 2.50
C SER A 137 -6.09 6.34 1.02
N LYS A 138 -5.31 5.48 0.36
CA LYS A 138 -5.02 5.59 -1.08
C LYS A 138 -6.29 5.61 -1.94
N ASN A 139 -7.32 4.89 -1.51
CA ASN A 139 -8.57 4.75 -2.26
C ASN A 139 -9.62 5.81 -1.89
N LYS A 140 -9.26 6.77 -1.01
CA LYS A 140 -10.16 7.81 -0.51
C LYS A 140 -11.43 7.26 0.14
N ARG A 141 -11.33 6.07 0.76
CA ARG A 141 -12.41 5.42 1.50
C ARG A 141 -11.90 5.03 2.88
N GLU A 142 -12.76 5.13 3.85
CA GLU A 142 -12.49 4.61 5.19
C GLU A 142 -12.27 3.10 5.15
N HIS A 143 -11.36 2.64 5.97
CA HIS A 143 -11.01 1.24 6.06
C HIS A 143 -10.80 0.85 7.51
N LEU A 144 -11.69 0.01 8.03
CA LEU A 144 -11.59 -0.52 9.37
C LEU A 144 -10.82 -1.84 9.35
N VAL A 145 -9.70 -1.85 10.09
CA VAL A 145 -8.80 -3.00 10.23
C VAL A 145 -8.96 -3.58 11.63
N PRO A 146 -9.37 -4.83 11.80
CA PRO A 146 -9.33 -5.46 13.11
C PRO A 146 -7.89 -5.69 13.56
N LEU A 147 -7.64 -5.59 14.85
CA LEU A 147 -6.33 -5.77 15.47
C LEU A 147 -6.32 -7.08 16.28
N THR A 148 -5.33 -7.89 16.01
CA THR A 148 -5.03 -9.11 16.77
C THR A 148 -4.25 -8.77 18.04
N ASP A 149 -4.06 -9.74 18.94
CA ASP A 149 -3.38 -9.51 20.22
C ASP A 149 -1.91 -9.11 20.01
N THR A 150 -1.21 -9.68 19.03
CA THR A 150 0.15 -9.25 18.70
C THR A 150 0.17 -7.83 18.15
N ALA A 151 -0.75 -7.46 17.25
CA ALA A 151 -0.84 -6.09 16.74
C ALA A 151 -1.12 -5.08 17.86
N ILE A 152 -2.00 -5.40 18.80
CA ILE A 152 -2.26 -4.59 20.01
C ILE A 152 -1.02 -4.46 20.89
N SER A 153 -0.27 -5.54 21.08
CA SER A 153 0.96 -5.52 21.88
C SER A 153 2.02 -4.61 21.26
N LEU A 154 2.22 -4.70 19.94
CA LEU A 154 3.13 -3.82 19.19
C LEU A 154 2.72 -2.33 19.31
N LEU A 155 1.43 -2.03 19.20
CA LEU A 155 0.92 -0.67 19.36
C LEU A 155 1.12 -0.15 20.79
N LYS A 156 0.93 -0.98 21.82
CA LYS A 156 1.22 -0.61 23.21
C LYS A 156 2.71 -0.36 23.45
N GLU A 157 3.60 -1.11 22.83
CA GLU A 157 5.04 -0.83 22.89
C GLU A 157 5.37 0.50 22.24
N LEU A 158 4.82 0.79 21.06
CA LEU A 158 4.96 2.09 20.39
C LEU A 158 4.44 3.24 21.26
N GLN A 159 3.30 3.06 21.93
CA GLN A 159 2.73 4.07 22.80
C GLN A 159 3.61 4.36 24.02
N LYS A 160 4.23 3.34 24.62
CA LYS A 160 5.20 3.51 25.72
C LYS A 160 6.44 4.30 25.31
N MET A 161 6.84 4.16 24.05
CA MET A 161 8.02 4.85 23.48
C MET A 161 7.69 6.24 22.92
N ASN A 162 6.42 6.66 22.95
CA ASN A 162 5.97 7.97 22.48
C ASN A 162 6.21 9.04 23.57
N SER A 163 7.50 9.31 23.87
CA SER A 163 7.94 10.26 24.91
C SER A 163 7.47 11.69 24.68
N ASP A 164 7.24 12.07 23.42
CA ASP A 164 6.95 13.45 23.01
C ASP A 164 5.44 13.73 22.93
N ASN A 165 4.59 12.82 23.40
CA ASN A 165 3.12 12.88 23.30
C ASN A 165 2.63 13.24 21.88
N SER A 166 3.32 12.73 20.88
CA SER A 166 2.91 12.93 19.49
C SER A 166 1.53 12.32 19.23
N GLN A 167 0.69 13.02 18.47
CA GLN A 167 -0.58 12.50 18.00
C GLN A 167 -0.40 11.33 17.02
N PHE A 168 0.74 11.23 16.32
CA PHE A 168 1.02 10.18 15.34
C PHE A 168 1.56 8.92 16.00
N ILE A 169 1.14 7.75 15.50
CA ILE A 169 1.68 6.44 15.91
C ILE A 169 3.15 6.32 15.52
N PHE A 170 3.51 6.87 14.37
CA PHE A 170 4.87 6.91 13.84
C PHE A 170 5.34 8.36 13.69
N PRO A 171 5.78 9.02 14.78
CA PRO A 171 6.19 10.41 14.74
C PRO A 171 7.52 10.63 14.03
N LYS A 172 7.75 11.83 13.52
CA LYS A 172 9.08 12.28 13.11
C LYS A 172 10.03 12.31 14.31
N LYS A 173 11.29 12.00 14.08
CA LYS A 173 12.33 12.12 15.09
C LYS A 173 12.56 13.57 15.54
N ARG A 174 12.31 14.55 14.69
CA ARG A 174 12.44 15.99 14.96
C ARG A 174 11.33 16.75 14.25
N GLY A 175 10.72 17.71 14.95
CA GLY A 175 9.64 18.55 14.43
C GLY A 175 8.28 17.87 14.42
N VAL A 176 7.27 18.58 13.95
CA VAL A 176 5.86 18.14 13.92
C VAL A 176 5.56 17.26 12.71
N GLY A 177 4.73 16.25 12.90
CA GLY A 177 4.23 15.39 11.83
C GLY A 177 4.66 13.92 11.96
N HIS A 178 4.26 13.13 10.99
CA HIS A 178 4.55 11.70 10.95
C HIS A 178 5.89 11.38 10.26
N PHE A 179 6.38 10.17 10.45
CA PHE A 179 7.58 9.60 9.84
C PHE A 179 7.50 9.62 8.29
N ARG A 180 8.63 9.65 7.61
CA ARG A 180 8.68 9.68 6.14
C ARG A 180 8.58 8.27 5.56
N THR A 181 7.73 8.09 4.55
CA THR A 181 7.57 6.81 3.85
C THR A 181 8.86 6.34 3.17
N ASP A 182 9.66 7.27 2.66
CA ASP A 182 10.95 6.97 2.04
C ASP A 182 11.90 6.23 2.98
N SER A 183 11.82 6.50 4.30
CA SER A 183 12.67 5.84 5.29
C SER A 183 12.37 4.34 5.41
N PHE A 184 11.12 3.92 5.20
CA PHE A 184 10.77 2.50 5.13
C PHE A 184 11.39 1.83 3.91
N ALA A 185 11.28 2.48 2.74
CA ALA A 185 11.92 1.98 1.51
C ALA A 185 13.45 1.91 1.65
N GLN A 186 14.06 2.94 2.27
CA GLN A 186 15.49 2.98 2.52
C GLN A 186 15.95 1.88 3.49
N ALA A 187 15.17 1.57 4.53
CA ALA A 187 15.46 0.49 5.46
C ALA A 187 15.48 -0.88 4.76
N ILE A 188 14.56 -1.11 3.81
CA ILE A 188 14.57 -2.33 2.98
C ILE A 188 15.83 -2.41 2.12
N ILE A 189 16.29 -1.28 1.56
CA ILE A 189 17.56 -1.23 0.80
C ILE A 189 18.75 -1.60 1.71
N TYR A 190 18.81 -1.06 2.93
CA TYR A 190 19.86 -1.41 3.89
C TYR A 190 19.80 -2.88 4.29
N PHE A 191 18.61 -3.41 4.60
CA PHE A 191 18.46 -4.82 4.90
C PHE A 191 18.99 -5.71 3.77
N ARG A 192 18.65 -5.41 2.53
CA ARG A 192 19.11 -6.16 1.36
C ARG A 192 20.60 -6.05 1.13
N SER A 193 21.22 -4.90 1.40
CA SER A 193 22.68 -4.73 1.26
C SER A 193 23.46 -5.53 2.29
N GLU A 194 22.91 -5.69 3.50
CA GLU A 194 23.54 -6.46 4.58
C GLU A 194 23.19 -7.97 4.51
N ASN A 195 22.19 -8.34 3.73
CA ASN A 195 21.74 -9.73 3.56
C ASN A 195 21.62 -10.09 2.08
N PRO A 196 22.74 -10.17 1.33
CA PRO A 196 22.73 -10.38 -0.11
C PRO A 196 22.11 -11.73 -0.53
N GLU A 197 22.18 -12.76 0.34
CA GLU A 197 21.60 -14.08 0.11
C GLU A 197 20.08 -14.12 0.34
N PHE A 198 19.52 -13.08 0.99
CA PHE A 198 18.08 -13.02 1.21
C PHE A 198 17.35 -12.69 -0.10
N PRO A 199 16.18 -13.30 -0.38
CA PRO A 199 15.43 -13.03 -1.60
C PRO A 199 15.18 -11.54 -1.82
N CYS A 200 15.35 -11.07 -3.05
CA CYS A 200 15.13 -9.67 -3.40
C CYS A 200 13.64 -9.32 -3.28
N PHE A 201 13.30 -8.31 -2.47
CA PHE A 201 11.95 -7.82 -2.29
C PHE A 201 11.91 -6.30 -2.15
N MET A 202 10.73 -5.74 -2.30
CA MET A 202 10.39 -4.33 -2.08
C MET A 202 9.24 -4.22 -1.09
N GLY A 203 8.97 -3.02 -0.54
CA GLY A 203 7.89 -2.82 0.42
C GLY A 203 6.49 -3.25 -0.10
N ARG A 204 6.24 -3.11 -1.40
CA ARG A 204 5.00 -3.59 -2.04
C ARG A 204 4.87 -5.12 -2.05
N ASP A 205 6.01 -5.83 -2.05
CA ASP A 205 6.02 -7.29 -2.12
C ASP A 205 5.63 -7.92 -0.79
N ILE A 206 5.87 -7.23 0.34
CA ILE A 206 5.35 -7.63 1.67
C ILE A 206 3.83 -7.77 1.63
N ARG A 207 3.14 -6.79 1.05
CA ARG A 207 1.68 -6.82 0.91
C ARG A 207 1.22 -7.98 0.02
N ARG A 208 1.94 -8.25 -1.08
CA ARG A 208 1.68 -9.40 -1.95
C ARG A 208 1.94 -10.70 -1.22
N THR A 209 3.02 -10.78 -0.46
CA THR A 209 3.37 -11.91 0.40
C THR A 209 2.23 -12.25 1.36
N CYS A 210 1.76 -11.28 2.16
CA CYS A 210 0.63 -11.48 3.05
C CYS A 210 -0.60 -12.00 2.31
N LYS A 211 -0.94 -11.40 1.15
CA LYS A 211 -2.09 -11.82 0.35
C LYS A 211 -1.96 -13.24 -0.18
N THR A 212 -0.77 -13.65 -0.62
CA THR A 212 -0.49 -14.99 -1.15
C THR A 212 -0.57 -16.03 -0.03
N LEU A 213 0.16 -15.80 1.07
CA LEU A 213 0.20 -16.74 2.19
C LEU A 213 -1.15 -16.87 2.92
N MET A 214 -1.92 -15.79 3.03
CA MET A 214 -3.32 -15.89 3.50
C MET A 214 -4.19 -16.73 2.56
N GLY A 215 -3.89 -16.73 1.25
CA GLY A 215 -4.56 -17.61 0.28
C GLY A 215 -4.25 -19.07 0.52
N GLU A 216 -3.03 -19.42 0.92
CA GLU A 216 -2.63 -20.79 1.30
C GLU A 216 -3.38 -21.30 2.55
N LEU A 217 -3.83 -20.38 3.42
CA LEU A 217 -4.71 -20.68 4.55
C LEU A 217 -6.18 -20.89 4.17
N GLY A 218 -6.52 -20.81 2.88
CA GLY A 218 -7.90 -20.92 2.41
C GLY A 218 -8.75 -19.66 2.55
N ILE A 219 -8.15 -18.53 2.98
CA ILE A 219 -8.88 -17.25 3.06
C ILE A 219 -9.26 -16.81 1.65
N SER A 220 -10.55 -16.56 1.40
CA SER A 220 -11.08 -16.24 0.08
C SER A 220 -10.40 -15.00 -0.52
N LYS A 221 -10.32 -14.95 -1.84
CA LYS A 221 -9.74 -13.80 -2.56
C LYS A 221 -10.48 -12.51 -2.19
N GLU A 222 -11.81 -12.56 -2.11
CA GLU A 222 -12.63 -11.41 -1.77
C GLU A 222 -12.31 -10.86 -0.38
N LEU A 223 -12.21 -11.73 0.64
CA LEU A 223 -11.89 -11.30 1.99
C LEU A 223 -10.47 -10.72 2.09
N ARG A 224 -9.50 -11.32 1.39
CA ARG A 224 -8.13 -10.76 1.30
C ARG A 224 -8.10 -9.40 0.60
N ASP A 225 -8.95 -9.18 -0.41
CA ASP A 225 -9.09 -7.88 -1.07
C ASP A 225 -9.74 -6.85 -0.14
N ARG A 226 -10.74 -7.24 0.65
CA ARG A 226 -11.37 -6.39 1.69
C ARG A 226 -10.39 -6.06 2.82
N LEU A 227 -9.62 -7.03 3.30
CA LEU A 227 -8.56 -6.82 4.30
C LEU A 227 -7.53 -5.79 3.83
N GLN A 228 -7.16 -5.86 2.59
CA GLN A 228 -6.15 -4.96 2.01
C GLN A 228 -6.74 -3.69 1.40
N ASN A 229 -8.01 -3.37 1.60
CA ASN A 229 -8.67 -2.20 1.03
C ASN A 229 -8.41 -2.06 -0.49
N HIS A 230 -8.60 -3.15 -1.23
CA HIS A 230 -8.62 -3.09 -2.69
C HIS A 230 -9.95 -2.52 -3.16
N ALA A 231 -9.91 -1.68 -4.19
CA ALA A 231 -11.13 -1.14 -4.78
C ALA A 231 -11.88 -2.26 -5.53
N PHE A 232 -13.12 -2.50 -5.13
CA PHE A 232 -14.04 -3.31 -5.94
C PHE A 232 -14.54 -2.47 -7.09
N GLN A 233 -14.47 -3.01 -8.30
CA GLN A 233 -14.91 -2.30 -9.51
C GLN A 233 -16.38 -2.59 -9.86
N ASP A 234 -16.97 -3.61 -9.23
CA ASP A 234 -18.37 -3.95 -9.49
C ASP A 234 -19.34 -2.97 -8.83
N VAL A 235 -20.44 -2.69 -9.53
CA VAL A 235 -21.45 -1.72 -9.12
C VAL A 235 -22.16 -2.16 -7.84
N SER A 236 -22.36 -3.46 -7.63
CA SER A 236 -23.03 -4.01 -6.46
C SER A 236 -22.25 -3.73 -5.18
N SER A 237 -20.98 -4.10 -5.14
CA SER A 237 -20.11 -3.84 -3.98
C SER A 237 -19.89 -2.34 -3.71
N LYS A 238 -19.97 -1.52 -4.75
CA LYS A 238 -19.75 -0.07 -4.61
C LYS A 238 -20.94 0.67 -4.02
N HIS A 239 -22.15 0.27 -4.35
CA HIS A 239 -23.36 1.04 -4.05
C HIS A 239 -24.29 0.38 -3.03
N TYR A 240 -24.31 -0.95 -2.95
CA TYR A 240 -25.30 -1.69 -2.16
C TYR A 240 -24.72 -2.39 -0.93
N ASP A 241 -23.44 -2.81 -0.96
CA ASP A 241 -22.82 -3.51 0.17
C ASP A 241 -22.13 -2.51 1.11
N ARG A 242 -22.77 -2.25 2.25
CA ARG A 242 -22.24 -1.39 3.35
C ARG A 242 -21.76 -2.19 4.56
N TYR A 243 -21.78 -3.50 4.47
CA TYR A 243 -21.31 -4.35 5.56
C TYR A 243 -19.79 -4.21 5.72
N SER A 244 -19.33 -4.08 6.96
CA SER A 244 -17.91 -3.82 7.24
C SER A 244 -17.01 -5.06 7.13
N TYR A 245 -17.60 -6.25 7.13
CA TYR A 245 -16.90 -7.55 7.18
C TYR A 245 -15.90 -7.64 8.35
N LEU A 246 -16.22 -6.97 9.46
CA LEU A 246 -15.29 -6.86 10.59
C LEU A 246 -15.07 -8.21 11.27
N ILE A 247 -16.12 -9.02 11.44
CA ILE A 247 -16.06 -10.35 12.06
C ILE A 247 -15.17 -11.26 11.19
N GLU A 248 -15.44 -11.31 9.90
CA GLU A 248 -14.72 -12.13 8.95
C GLU A 248 -13.24 -11.71 8.83
N LYS A 249 -12.99 -10.42 8.73
CA LYS A 249 -11.63 -9.87 8.70
C LYS A 249 -10.87 -10.23 9.99
N ARG A 250 -11.54 -10.19 11.16
CA ARG A 250 -10.93 -10.55 12.44
C ARG A 250 -10.52 -12.01 12.45
N SER A 251 -11.44 -12.92 12.14
CA SER A 251 -11.15 -14.36 12.08
C SER A 251 -10.03 -14.67 11.10
N ALA A 252 -9.99 -14.00 9.95
CA ALA A 252 -8.93 -14.17 8.97
C ALA A 252 -7.56 -13.67 9.48
N LEU A 253 -7.52 -12.54 10.22
CA LEU A 253 -6.26 -12.05 10.80
C LEU A 253 -5.80 -12.87 12.01
N GLU A 254 -6.71 -13.43 12.80
CA GLU A 254 -6.38 -14.36 13.88
C GLU A 254 -5.75 -15.65 13.32
N ALA A 255 -6.33 -16.21 12.25
CA ALA A 255 -5.73 -17.35 11.56
C ALA A 255 -4.36 -17.02 10.94
N TRP A 256 -4.23 -15.82 10.39
CA TRP A 256 -2.97 -15.31 9.84
C TRP A 256 -1.90 -15.14 10.93
N GLU A 257 -2.24 -14.53 12.07
CA GLU A 257 -1.34 -14.37 13.22
C GLU A 257 -0.87 -15.71 13.76
N ALA A 258 -1.78 -16.67 13.94
CA ALA A 258 -1.42 -18.00 14.38
C ALA A 258 -0.44 -18.69 13.43
N ARG A 259 -0.62 -18.51 12.11
CA ARG A 259 0.33 -19.03 11.10
C ARG A 259 1.70 -18.36 11.20
N LEU A 260 1.75 -17.04 11.40
CA LEU A 260 3.00 -16.29 11.57
C LEU A 260 3.76 -16.75 12.82
N ASN A 261 3.05 -17.03 13.90
CA ASN A 261 3.60 -17.41 15.20
C ASN A 261 3.83 -18.93 15.34
N ASN A 262 3.68 -19.70 14.25
CA ASN A 262 3.79 -21.18 14.24
C ASN A 262 2.84 -21.88 15.25
N GLN A 263 1.70 -21.27 15.57
CA GLN A 263 0.70 -21.85 16.43
C GLN A 263 -0.13 -22.89 15.64
N ILE A 264 -0.43 -24.02 16.25
CA ILE A 264 -1.33 -25.01 15.67
C ILE A 264 -2.75 -24.49 15.85
N LEU A 265 -3.42 -24.22 14.74
CA LEU A 265 -4.85 -23.91 14.75
C LEU A 265 -5.64 -25.21 14.78
N ASP A 266 -6.53 -25.37 15.74
CA ASP A 266 -7.57 -26.40 15.64
C ASP A 266 -8.38 -26.19 14.36
N ASN A 267 -8.52 -27.25 13.56
CA ASN A 267 -9.10 -27.26 12.20
C ASN A 267 -10.55 -26.72 12.09
N LYS A 268 -11.13 -26.16 13.15
CA LYS A 268 -12.50 -25.61 13.16
C LYS A 268 -12.68 -24.29 12.40
N ILE A 269 -11.59 -23.54 12.16
CA ILE A 269 -11.71 -22.20 11.53
C ILE A 269 -11.82 -22.30 10.01
N VAL A 270 -11.30 -23.37 9.38
CA VAL A 270 -11.28 -23.52 7.92
C VAL A 270 -12.67 -23.81 7.31
N ASN A 271 -13.64 -24.26 8.09
CA ASN A 271 -14.97 -24.66 7.60
C ASN A 271 -16.03 -23.57 7.55
N ILE A 272 -15.73 -22.35 7.95
CA ILE A 272 -16.70 -21.24 7.93
C ILE A 272 -16.81 -20.60 6.52
N TRP A 273 -15.93 -20.98 5.58
CA TRP A 273 -15.73 -20.28 4.31
C TRP A 273 -15.91 -21.16 3.06
N ARG A 274 -16.54 -22.33 3.17
CA ARG A 274 -16.96 -23.14 2.03
C ARG A 274 -18.41 -22.88 1.68
#